data_7c2dd27e0d3193a8c031c2693b9df92b
#
_entry.id   7c2dd27e0d3193a8c031c2693b9df92b
#
_cell.length_a   1.000
_cell.length_b   1.000
_cell.length_c   1.000
_cell.angle_alpha   90.00
_cell.angle_beta   90.00
_cell.angle_gamma   90.00
#
_symmetry.space_group_name_H-M   'P 1'
#
loop_
_entity.id
_entity.type
_entity.pdbx_description
1 polymer ?
#
loop_
_entity_poly.entity_id
_entity_poly.type
_entity_poly.pdbx_seq_one_letter_code
_entity_poly.pdbx_strand_id
1 'polypeptide(L)'
;LAKSTTTAPSTTARARVRTKSKRLLSAVAMGAVSAVTASVAAAGGAAFAAPDYPSWNDVEKAKQNESTKQAEIATLGELLNGLASQAAKAVTTAQIAAEAYRVTQDALDAATLRETSLRELAATAEATAATSKMRAGLIAAHLAKSGASGLSLNLFLNGNSADDLLSQLGTASKLSEQSEQIYTEAVQDKNAAESLGEQAASATEERERLTEESKTTFDAATASSTAAEAAYNTQQRKSSELFEQLALLKDTTAEAERSFHAGEDAAAAASAFAQAQASAAAIADAAAAQAVRDTAAAAGSGSGSGSGSGAGSGSGSGSGSVAPSVPATPSPPVALPNASIVDTALAFANAQLGDRYVFGGSGPDAWDCSGLTKAAYAAAGVYIGTHSATNQYNTMASQGKLVSFAQVQVGDLVFWGSPGNYYHVAIYAGNGQVLEAPNPSSRVRVHSIWSSWAVAPYVGRPAA
;
A
#
# COMPACT_ATOMS: atom_id res chain seq x y z
N LEU A 1 55.52 38.25 18.48
CA LEU A 1 56.96 37.85 18.35
C LEU A 1 57.05 36.35 18.34
N ALA A 2 57.75 35.86 17.25
CA ALA A 2 58.47 34.57 17.09
C ALA A 2 57.70 33.25 17.24
N LYS A 3 57.40 32.55 16.14
CA LYS A 3 58.18 31.56 15.41
C LYS A 3 58.87 30.51 16.28
N SER A 4 58.43 29.23 16.14
CA SER A 4 59.37 28.13 15.81
C SER A 4 58.63 26.89 15.31
N THR A 5 59.00 26.49 14.15
CA THR A 5 58.83 25.21 13.46
C THR A 5 59.61 24.09 14.15
N THR A 6 59.11 22.90 14.22
CA THR A 6 59.96 21.68 14.20
C THR A 6 59.21 20.48 13.58
N THR A 7 59.92 19.86 12.72
CA THR A 7 59.71 18.77 11.75
C THR A 7 59.46 17.41 12.38
N ALA A 8 58.81 16.53 11.61
CA ALA A 8 58.52 15.10 11.85
C ALA A 8 59.76 14.20 12.07
N PRO A 9 59.52 12.95 12.48
CA PRO A 9 59.80 11.91 11.50
C PRO A 9 58.72 10.81 11.40
N SER A 10 58.69 10.27 10.19
CA SER A 10 57.97 9.13 9.70
C SER A 10 58.34 7.83 10.39
N THR A 11 57.32 7.01 10.76
CA THR A 11 57.53 5.60 11.04
C THR A 11 56.51 4.78 10.25
N THR A 12 57.00 4.08 9.27
CA THR A 12 56.30 3.08 8.45
C THR A 12 55.86 1.90 9.30
N ALA A 13 54.57 1.72 9.50
CA ALA A 13 54.00 0.49 10.03
C ALA A 13 53.30 -0.29 8.90
N ARG A 14 53.83 -1.46 8.62
CA ARG A 14 53.32 -2.45 7.67
C ARG A 14 51.91 -2.86 8.06
N ALA A 15 50.93 -2.55 7.20
CA ALA A 15 49.61 -3.07 7.28
C ALA A 15 49.58 -4.57 6.90
N ARG A 16 49.22 -5.41 7.85
CA ARG A 16 48.83 -6.81 7.58
C ARG A 16 47.44 -6.81 6.94
N VAL A 17 47.40 -7.20 5.70
CA VAL A 17 46.16 -7.49 4.99
C VAL A 17 45.51 -8.72 5.63
N ARG A 18 44.44 -8.50 6.38
CA ARG A 18 43.47 -9.55 6.78
C ARG A 18 42.48 -9.71 5.66
N THR A 19 42.59 -10.78 4.90
CA THR A 19 41.59 -11.25 3.97
C THR A 19 40.35 -11.64 4.75
N LYS A 20 39.29 -10.80 4.68
CA LYS A 20 37.94 -11.17 5.11
C LYS A 20 37.35 -12.09 4.06
N SER A 21 37.15 -13.35 4.40
CA SER A 21 36.33 -14.28 3.65
C SER A 21 34.93 -13.70 3.52
N LYS A 22 34.50 -13.40 2.29
CA LYS A 22 33.11 -13.03 1.95
C LYS A 22 32.26 -14.28 2.12
N ARG A 23 31.52 -14.36 3.22
CA ARG A 23 30.41 -15.29 3.34
C ARG A 23 29.28 -14.74 2.47
N LEU A 24 28.91 -15.53 1.48
CA LEU A 24 27.71 -15.33 0.67
C LEU A 24 26.49 -15.51 1.59
N LEU A 25 25.93 -14.38 2.04
CA LEU A 25 24.57 -14.34 2.57
C LEU A 25 23.65 -14.41 1.36
N SER A 26 22.90 -15.50 1.27
CA SER A 26 21.74 -15.61 0.37
C SER A 26 20.75 -14.53 0.77
N ALA A 27 20.74 -13.43 0.04
CA ALA A 27 19.70 -12.42 0.16
C ALA A 27 18.39 -13.05 -0.33
N VAL A 28 17.54 -13.46 0.60
CA VAL A 28 16.11 -13.59 0.35
C VAL A 28 15.65 -12.20 -0.05
N ALA A 29 15.19 -12.03 -1.29
CA ALA A 29 14.65 -10.79 -1.79
C ALA A 29 13.44 -10.42 -0.94
N MET A 30 13.65 -9.57 0.06
CA MET A 30 12.58 -8.79 0.67
C MET A 30 12.12 -7.82 -0.40
N GLY A 31 10.90 -8.01 -0.90
CA GLY A 31 10.22 -7.02 -1.71
C GLY A 31 10.26 -5.70 -0.95
N ALA A 32 11.01 -4.74 -1.48
CA ALA A 32 10.98 -3.39 -1.01
C ALA A 32 9.54 -2.89 -1.20
N VAL A 33 8.77 -2.89 -0.13
CA VAL A 33 7.64 -1.97 -0.01
C VAL A 33 8.29 -0.61 -0.03
N SER A 34 8.28 0.02 -1.20
CA SER A 34 8.67 1.41 -1.33
C SER A 34 7.74 2.17 -0.40
N ALA A 35 8.26 2.57 0.77
CA ALA A 35 7.62 3.54 1.61
C ALA A 35 7.49 4.80 0.74
N VAL A 36 6.31 5.01 0.17
CA VAL A 36 5.90 6.30 -0.28
C VAL A 36 5.75 7.11 1.01
N THR A 37 6.86 7.66 1.47
CA THR A 37 6.82 8.77 2.39
C THR A 37 6.16 9.90 1.61
N ALA A 38 4.83 9.89 1.62
CA ALA A 38 4.10 11.11 1.35
C ALA A 38 4.63 12.09 2.39
N SER A 39 5.58 12.92 1.97
CA SER A 39 5.92 14.13 2.69
C SER A 39 4.62 14.93 2.72
N VAL A 40 3.75 14.65 3.69
CA VAL A 40 2.82 15.63 4.19
C VAL A 40 3.75 16.68 4.80
N ALA A 41 4.35 17.51 3.92
CA ALA A 41 4.86 18.78 4.32
C ALA A 41 3.70 19.33 5.13
N ALA A 42 3.90 19.45 6.45
CA ALA A 42 3.09 20.32 7.25
C ALA A 42 3.07 21.61 6.42
N ALA A 43 2.00 21.81 5.67
CA ALA A 43 1.70 23.09 5.07
C ALA A 43 1.50 23.99 6.28
N GLY A 44 2.64 24.44 6.80
CA GLY A 44 2.67 25.60 7.65
C GLY A 44 1.84 26.61 6.92
N GLY A 45 0.67 26.94 7.49
CA GLY A 45 -0.34 27.76 6.85
C GLY A 45 0.32 28.93 6.17
N ALA A 46 0.48 28.87 4.85
CA ALA A 46 0.49 30.06 4.08
C ALA A 46 -0.82 30.74 4.49
N ALA A 47 -0.70 31.77 5.28
CA ALA A 47 -1.80 32.67 5.54
C ALA A 47 -2.18 33.25 4.17
N PHE A 48 -3.06 32.53 3.47
CA PHE A 48 -3.76 33.11 2.34
C PHE A 48 -4.50 34.29 2.94
N ALA A 49 -4.17 35.48 2.45
CA ALA A 49 -4.94 36.65 2.77
C ALA A 49 -6.41 36.26 2.56
N ALA A 50 -7.22 36.38 3.62
CA ALA A 50 -8.64 36.08 3.51
C ALA A 50 -9.19 36.91 2.35
N PRO A 51 -9.96 36.31 1.41
CA PRO A 51 -10.56 37.09 0.35
C PRO A 51 -11.34 38.24 0.95
N ASP A 52 -11.20 39.42 0.33
CA ASP A 52 -11.96 40.60 0.75
C ASP A 52 -13.39 40.42 0.25
N TYR A 53 -14.30 40.12 1.18
CA TYR A 53 -15.72 39.92 0.87
C TYR A 53 -16.43 41.27 0.81
N PRO A 54 -17.21 41.56 -0.26
CA PRO A 54 -17.97 42.79 -0.37
C PRO A 54 -18.92 42.99 0.81
N SER A 55 -18.99 44.23 1.31
CA SER A 55 -19.99 44.59 2.30
C SER A 55 -21.34 44.84 1.64
N TRP A 56 -22.44 44.78 2.41
CA TRP A 56 -23.76 45.13 1.93
C TRP A 56 -23.85 46.54 1.31
N ASN A 57 -23.09 47.50 1.87
CA ASN A 57 -23.00 48.85 1.32
C ASN A 57 -22.34 48.87 -0.06
N ASP A 58 -21.35 48.05 -0.31
CA ASP A 58 -20.68 47.98 -1.60
C ASP A 58 -21.62 47.38 -2.66
N VAL A 59 -22.39 46.35 -2.29
CA VAL A 59 -23.42 45.75 -3.12
C VAL A 59 -24.56 46.74 -3.47
N GLU A 60 -25.04 47.50 -2.49
CA GLU A 60 -26.07 48.53 -2.72
C GLU A 60 -25.56 49.68 -3.62
N LYS A 61 -24.32 50.11 -3.45
CA LYS A 61 -23.69 51.11 -4.35
C LYS A 61 -23.52 50.58 -5.75
N ALA A 62 -23.07 49.32 -5.87
CA ALA A 62 -22.91 48.65 -7.17
C ALA A 62 -24.24 48.53 -7.93
N LYS A 63 -25.35 48.30 -7.23
CA LYS A 63 -26.72 48.23 -7.81
C LYS A 63 -27.17 49.53 -8.49
N GLN A 64 -26.59 50.69 -8.13
CA GLN A 64 -27.00 52.02 -8.66
C GLN A 64 -26.51 52.27 -10.11
N ASN A 65 -25.56 51.45 -10.60
CA ASN A 65 -25.01 51.60 -11.95
C ASN A 65 -24.83 50.23 -12.60
N GLU A 66 -25.30 50.05 -13.83
CA GLU A 66 -25.28 48.74 -14.53
C GLU A 66 -23.84 48.19 -14.67
N SER A 67 -22.87 49.02 -14.98
CA SER A 67 -21.48 48.57 -15.13
C SER A 67 -20.88 48.06 -13.81
N THR A 68 -21.11 48.78 -12.71
CA THR A 68 -20.65 48.34 -11.37
C THR A 68 -21.43 47.15 -10.86
N LYS A 69 -22.73 47.04 -11.19
CA LYS A 69 -23.58 45.90 -10.89
C LYS A 69 -23.04 44.63 -11.56
N GLN A 70 -22.70 44.66 -12.84
CA GLN A 70 -22.17 43.50 -13.57
C GLN A 70 -20.78 43.08 -13.05
N ALA A 71 -19.91 44.07 -12.74
CA ALA A 71 -18.60 43.78 -12.13
C ALA A 71 -18.73 43.11 -10.76
N GLU A 72 -19.65 43.56 -9.93
CA GLU A 72 -19.89 42.99 -8.62
C GLU A 72 -20.50 41.57 -8.69
N ILE A 73 -21.40 41.33 -9.62
CA ILE A 73 -21.95 39.96 -9.90
C ILE A 73 -20.81 39.00 -10.29
N ALA A 74 -19.85 39.45 -11.13
CA ALA A 74 -18.70 38.64 -11.49
C ALA A 74 -17.80 38.36 -10.29
N THR A 75 -17.51 39.35 -9.46
CA THR A 75 -16.74 39.21 -8.22
C THR A 75 -17.37 38.22 -7.26
N LEU A 76 -18.68 38.31 -7.03
CA LEU A 76 -19.41 37.37 -6.17
C LEU A 76 -19.35 35.92 -6.73
N GLY A 77 -19.45 35.74 -8.04
CA GLY A 77 -19.30 34.45 -8.70
C GLY A 77 -17.90 33.86 -8.51
N GLU A 78 -16.84 34.67 -8.67
CA GLU A 78 -15.45 34.24 -8.43
C GLU A 78 -15.23 33.85 -6.96
N LEU A 79 -15.79 34.61 -6.01
CA LEU A 79 -15.69 34.28 -4.59
C LEU A 79 -16.42 32.98 -4.23
N LEU A 80 -17.60 32.72 -4.79
CA LEU A 80 -18.33 31.46 -4.63
C LEU A 80 -17.49 30.27 -5.15
N ASN A 81 -16.95 30.39 -6.35
CA ASN A 81 -16.09 29.38 -6.93
C ASN A 81 -14.79 29.15 -6.12
N GLY A 82 -14.20 30.25 -5.62
CA GLY A 82 -13.03 30.23 -4.76
C GLY A 82 -13.27 29.46 -3.46
N LEU A 83 -14.39 29.72 -2.80
CA LEU A 83 -14.80 29.04 -1.57
C LEU A 83 -15.03 27.53 -1.82
N ALA A 84 -15.75 27.18 -2.89
CA ALA A 84 -15.97 25.80 -3.27
C ALA A 84 -14.65 25.07 -3.54
N SER A 85 -13.73 25.70 -4.29
CA SER A 85 -12.41 25.15 -4.58
C SER A 85 -11.56 24.95 -3.32
N GLN A 86 -11.57 25.90 -2.38
CA GLN A 86 -10.83 25.77 -1.11
C GLN A 86 -11.37 24.63 -0.26
N ALA A 87 -12.68 24.51 -0.12
CA ALA A 87 -13.31 23.41 0.61
C ALA A 87 -12.99 22.06 -0.05
N ALA A 88 -13.09 21.95 -1.37
CA ALA A 88 -12.77 20.74 -2.10
C ALA A 88 -11.29 20.32 -1.93
N LYS A 89 -10.36 21.27 -1.95
CA LYS A 89 -8.93 20.99 -1.69
C LYS A 89 -8.69 20.51 -0.26
N ALA A 90 -9.34 21.12 0.73
CA ALA A 90 -9.23 20.69 2.13
C ALA A 90 -9.77 19.26 2.31
N VAL A 91 -10.90 18.93 1.69
CA VAL A 91 -11.48 17.60 1.67
C VAL A 91 -10.52 16.59 1.04
N THR A 92 -9.97 16.87 -0.14
CA THR A 92 -9.03 15.97 -0.82
C THR A 92 -7.77 15.75 0.04
N THR A 93 -7.25 16.79 0.69
CA THR A 93 -6.11 16.68 1.61
C THR A 93 -6.43 15.77 2.79
N ALA A 94 -7.63 15.89 3.37
CA ALA A 94 -8.07 15.04 4.46
C ALA A 94 -8.23 13.57 4.02
N GLN A 95 -8.77 13.33 2.85
CA GLN A 95 -8.91 11.97 2.29
C GLN A 95 -7.55 11.32 2.01
N ILE A 96 -6.59 12.07 1.45
CA ILE A 96 -5.21 11.59 1.24
C ILE A 96 -4.55 11.23 2.57
N ALA A 97 -4.68 12.08 3.59
CA ALA A 97 -4.11 11.82 4.90
C ALA A 97 -4.79 10.61 5.58
N ALA A 98 -6.10 10.48 5.42
CA ALA A 98 -6.86 9.33 5.93
C ALA A 98 -6.40 8.02 5.29
N GLU A 99 -6.21 7.99 3.98
CA GLU A 99 -5.73 6.82 3.27
C GLU A 99 -4.28 6.48 3.65
N ALA A 100 -3.40 7.46 3.81
CA ALA A 100 -2.04 7.24 4.28
C ALA A 100 -2.01 6.53 5.64
N TYR A 101 -2.88 6.93 6.56
CA TYR A 101 -3.06 6.20 7.83
C TYR A 101 -3.54 4.76 7.61
N ARG A 102 -4.51 4.53 6.71
CA ARG A 102 -5.03 3.19 6.43
C ARG A 102 -3.98 2.25 5.85
N VAL A 103 -3.20 2.74 4.90
CA VAL A 103 -2.09 1.97 4.32
C VAL A 103 -1.05 1.63 5.40
N THR A 104 -0.73 2.58 6.28
CA THR A 104 0.20 2.34 7.39
C THR A 104 -0.37 1.33 8.39
N GLN A 105 -1.67 1.40 8.66
CA GLN A 105 -2.35 0.44 9.54
C GLN A 105 -2.32 -0.98 8.97
N ASP A 106 -2.61 -1.16 7.69
CA ASP A 106 -2.51 -2.45 7.00
C ASP A 106 -1.08 -3.01 7.07
N ALA A 107 -0.07 -2.15 6.90
CA ALA A 107 1.33 -2.54 7.01
C ALA A 107 1.69 -2.97 8.45
N LEU A 108 1.21 -2.25 9.46
CA LEU A 108 1.40 -2.57 10.88
C LEU A 108 0.75 -3.91 11.24
N ASP A 109 -0.46 -4.16 10.77
CA ASP A 109 -1.16 -5.42 11.00
C ASP A 109 -0.40 -6.60 10.38
N ALA A 110 0.09 -6.44 9.15
CA ALA A 110 0.92 -7.44 8.47
C ALA A 110 2.26 -7.68 9.20
N ALA A 111 2.92 -6.61 9.64
CA ALA A 111 4.17 -6.70 10.41
C ALA A 111 3.96 -7.40 11.76
N THR A 112 2.84 -7.15 12.43
CA THR A 112 2.48 -7.78 13.71
C THR A 112 2.27 -9.29 13.54
N LEU A 113 1.57 -9.72 12.49
CA LEU A 113 1.40 -11.13 12.17
C LEU A 113 2.74 -11.80 11.84
N ARG A 114 3.60 -11.12 11.08
CA ARG A 114 4.93 -11.62 10.72
C ARG A 114 5.83 -11.77 11.95
N GLU A 115 5.85 -10.77 12.83
CA GLU A 115 6.62 -10.83 14.09
C GLU A 115 6.18 -12.01 14.94
N THR A 116 4.87 -12.21 15.12
CA THR A 116 4.32 -13.33 15.87
C THR A 116 4.76 -14.66 15.31
N SER A 117 4.63 -14.86 14.01
CA SER A 117 5.03 -16.10 13.33
C SER A 117 6.55 -16.36 13.45
N LEU A 118 7.37 -15.34 13.25
CA LEU A 118 8.83 -15.48 13.35
C LEU A 118 9.29 -15.78 14.79
N ARG A 119 8.64 -15.20 15.80
CA ARG A 119 8.93 -15.50 17.21
C ARG A 119 8.59 -16.96 17.56
N GLU A 120 7.48 -17.48 17.08
CA GLU A 120 7.10 -18.88 17.27
C GLU A 120 8.10 -19.84 16.61
N LEU A 121 8.50 -19.52 15.37
CA LEU A 121 9.50 -20.31 14.64
C LEU A 121 10.87 -20.25 15.33
N ALA A 122 11.30 -19.09 15.79
CA ALA A 122 12.56 -18.91 16.51
C ALA A 122 12.58 -19.72 17.82
N ALA A 123 11.50 -19.66 18.62
CA ALA A 123 11.38 -20.43 19.85
C ALA A 123 11.42 -21.93 19.61
N THR A 124 10.78 -22.41 18.54
CA THR A 124 10.81 -23.83 18.15
C THR A 124 12.21 -24.26 17.72
N ALA A 125 12.89 -23.46 16.94
CA ALA A 125 14.25 -23.73 16.49
C ALA A 125 15.27 -23.70 17.65
N GLU A 126 15.10 -22.80 18.61
CA GLU A 126 15.93 -22.73 19.81
C GLU A 126 15.78 -24.00 20.68
N ALA A 127 14.55 -24.49 20.87
CA ALA A 127 14.29 -25.73 21.58
C ALA A 127 14.92 -26.95 20.86
N THR A 128 14.85 -26.97 19.52
CA THR A 128 15.49 -28.00 18.69
C THR A 128 17.00 -27.93 18.82
N ALA A 129 17.60 -26.77 18.69
CA ALA A 129 19.04 -26.55 18.82
C ALA A 129 19.56 -26.93 20.22
N ALA A 130 18.79 -26.62 21.28
CA ALA A 130 19.11 -27.02 22.63
C ALA A 130 19.14 -28.56 22.78
N THR A 131 18.19 -29.25 22.17
CA THR A 131 18.11 -30.73 22.16
C THR A 131 19.28 -31.36 21.40
N SER A 132 19.58 -30.88 20.20
CA SER A 132 20.68 -31.36 19.36
C SER A 132 22.03 -31.09 20.02
N LYS A 133 22.22 -29.92 20.63
CA LYS A 133 23.40 -29.56 21.41
C LYS A 133 23.60 -30.53 22.59
N MET A 134 22.53 -30.87 23.32
CA MET A 134 22.59 -31.83 24.43
C MET A 134 23.01 -33.22 23.95
N ARG A 135 22.43 -33.72 22.84
CA ARG A 135 22.80 -34.99 22.20
C ARG A 135 24.26 -35.03 21.81
N ALA A 136 24.73 -33.99 21.13
CA ALA A 136 26.15 -33.86 20.72
C ALA A 136 27.07 -33.83 21.95
N GLY A 137 26.70 -33.12 23.00
CA GLY A 137 27.42 -33.04 24.25
C GLY A 137 27.54 -34.39 24.98
N LEU A 138 26.46 -35.18 25.03
CA LEU A 138 26.48 -36.52 25.61
C LEU A 138 27.41 -37.48 24.84
N ILE A 139 27.43 -37.43 23.52
CA ILE A 139 28.33 -38.24 22.69
C ILE A 139 29.76 -37.81 22.88
N ALA A 140 30.06 -36.51 22.89
CA ALA A 140 31.40 -36.01 23.15
C ALA A 140 31.90 -36.42 24.54
N ALA A 141 31.08 -36.38 25.57
CA ALA A 141 31.42 -36.82 26.91
C ALA A 141 31.70 -38.36 26.99
N HIS A 142 30.90 -39.13 26.23
CA HIS A 142 31.10 -40.59 26.17
C HIS A 142 32.38 -40.94 25.45
N LEU A 143 32.68 -40.30 24.30
CA LEU A 143 33.91 -40.48 23.53
C LEU A 143 35.14 -40.05 24.36
N ALA A 144 35.06 -38.97 25.10
CA ALA A 144 36.15 -38.52 25.99
C ALA A 144 36.46 -39.53 27.09
N LYS A 145 35.42 -40.16 27.66
CA LYS A 145 35.60 -41.22 28.67
C LYS A 145 36.15 -42.53 28.09
N SER A 146 35.69 -42.94 26.90
CA SER A 146 36.09 -44.20 26.29
C SER A 146 37.42 -44.08 25.54
N GLY A 147 37.72 -42.90 24.94
CA GLY A 147 38.94 -42.64 24.21
C GLY A 147 40.19 -42.50 25.07
N ALA A 148 40.05 -42.07 26.34
CA ALA A 148 41.17 -41.87 27.23
C ALA A 148 41.71 -43.16 27.88
N SER A 149 40.98 -44.29 27.84
CA SER A 149 41.31 -45.43 28.68
C SER A 149 41.28 -46.81 28.03
N GLY A 150 41.02 -46.98 26.74
CA GLY A 150 40.94 -48.39 26.47
C GLY A 150 40.74 -48.94 25.07
N LEU A 151 40.25 -48.24 24.09
CA LEU A 151 40.04 -48.86 22.77
C LEU A 151 41.33 -49.28 22.11
N SER A 152 42.38 -48.47 22.19
CA SER A 152 43.68 -48.77 21.58
C SER A 152 44.42 -49.89 22.33
N LEU A 153 44.37 -49.91 23.65
CA LEU A 153 45.08 -50.87 24.48
C LEU A 153 44.34 -52.25 24.53
N ASN A 154 42.98 -52.21 24.62
CA ASN A 154 42.14 -53.42 24.61
C ASN A 154 42.13 -54.09 23.21
N LEU A 155 42.17 -53.30 22.13
CA LEU A 155 42.32 -53.79 20.78
C LEU A 155 43.65 -54.52 20.53
N PHE A 156 44.74 -54.01 21.18
CA PHE A 156 46.08 -54.62 21.04
C PHE A 156 46.28 -55.82 21.95
N LEU A 157 45.59 -55.93 23.07
CA LEU A 157 45.77 -56.99 24.06
C LEU A 157 44.80 -58.16 23.96
N ASN A 158 43.62 -58.00 23.34
CA ASN A 158 42.55 -59.01 23.28
C ASN A 158 42.13 -59.43 21.86
N GLY A 159 42.90 -59.16 20.82
CA GLY A 159 42.64 -59.59 19.45
C GLY A 159 42.90 -61.10 19.24
N ASN A 160 41.92 -61.93 19.59
CA ASN A 160 42.03 -63.40 19.42
C ASN A 160 41.60 -63.94 18.03
N SER A 161 40.98 -63.09 17.16
CA SER A 161 40.70 -63.45 15.77
C SER A 161 40.64 -62.19 14.85
N ALA A 162 40.94 -62.39 13.56
CA ALA A 162 40.89 -61.33 12.53
C ALA A 162 39.44 -60.84 12.33
N ASP A 163 38.44 -61.69 12.49
CA ASP A 163 37.02 -61.38 12.33
C ASP A 163 36.49 -60.46 13.45
N ASP A 164 36.95 -60.67 14.69
CA ASP A 164 36.59 -59.78 15.83
C ASP A 164 37.18 -58.39 15.66
N LEU A 165 38.41 -58.29 15.13
CA LEU A 165 39.06 -57.00 14.84
C LEU A 165 38.30 -56.24 13.73
N LEU A 166 37.91 -56.90 12.66
CA LEU A 166 37.14 -56.33 11.55
C LEU A 166 35.74 -55.84 12.03
N SER A 167 35.11 -56.63 12.88
CA SER A 167 33.80 -56.29 13.46
C SER A 167 33.89 -55.06 14.38
N GLN A 168 34.91 -54.99 15.20
CA GLN A 168 35.19 -53.84 16.11
C GLN A 168 35.57 -52.58 15.33
N LEU A 169 36.38 -52.66 14.25
CA LEU A 169 36.71 -51.57 13.36
C LEU A 169 35.44 -51.07 12.62
N GLY A 170 34.58 -51.98 12.13
CA GLY A 170 33.33 -51.63 11.51
C GLY A 170 32.35 -50.89 12.46
N THR A 171 32.31 -51.32 13.73
CA THR A 171 31.51 -50.67 14.75
C THR A 171 32.05 -49.26 15.12
N ALA A 172 33.38 -49.15 15.21
CA ALA A 172 34.04 -47.87 15.47
C ALA A 172 33.86 -46.86 14.33
N SER A 173 33.91 -47.32 13.07
CA SER A 173 33.65 -46.50 11.87
C SER A 173 32.20 -46.00 11.87
N LYS A 174 31.25 -46.89 12.14
CA LYS A 174 29.85 -46.55 12.22
C LYS A 174 29.53 -45.53 13.36
N LEU A 175 30.16 -45.70 14.50
CA LEU A 175 30.05 -44.76 15.63
C LEU A 175 30.65 -43.39 15.27
N SER A 176 31.75 -43.34 14.55
CA SER A 176 32.36 -42.11 14.07
C SER A 176 31.41 -41.38 13.08
N GLU A 177 30.85 -42.08 12.09
CA GLU A 177 29.89 -41.50 11.14
C GLU A 177 28.64 -40.95 11.85
N GLN A 178 28.07 -41.70 12.79
CA GLN A 178 26.91 -41.24 13.58
C GLN A 178 27.25 -40.02 14.44
N SER A 179 28.46 -39.99 15.02
CA SER A 179 28.89 -38.85 15.83
C SER A 179 29.08 -37.59 14.98
N GLU A 180 29.61 -37.71 13.78
CA GLU A 180 29.78 -36.62 12.83
C GLU A 180 28.42 -36.10 12.36
N GLN A 181 27.43 -36.98 12.06
CA GLN A 181 26.09 -36.60 11.70
C GLN A 181 25.40 -35.81 12.82
N ILE A 182 25.46 -36.29 14.07
CA ILE A 182 24.84 -35.62 15.21
C ILE A 182 25.49 -34.25 15.49
N TYR A 183 26.80 -34.17 15.34
CA TYR A 183 27.49 -32.88 15.48
C TYR A 183 27.12 -31.90 14.38
N THR A 184 27.04 -32.38 13.13
CA THR A 184 26.61 -31.58 11.97
C THR A 184 25.17 -31.09 12.15
N GLU A 185 24.24 -31.96 12.57
CA GLU A 185 22.85 -31.59 12.90
C GLU A 185 22.81 -30.51 13.98
N ALA A 186 23.56 -30.67 15.07
CA ALA A 186 23.59 -29.67 16.14
C ALA A 186 24.12 -28.31 15.68
N VAL A 187 25.08 -28.26 14.75
CA VAL A 187 25.59 -27.03 14.15
C VAL A 187 24.53 -26.39 13.23
N GLN A 188 23.84 -27.21 12.41
CA GLN A 188 22.78 -26.75 11.52
C GLN A 188 21.61 -26.17 12.32
N ASP A 189 21.13 -26.88 13.36
CA ASP A 189 20.04 -26.43 14.22
C ASP A 189 20.40 -25.15 14.96
N LYS A 190 21.63 -25.04 15.46
CA LYS A 190 22.13 -23.79 16.07
C LYS A 190 22.11 -22.63 15.08
N ASN A 191 22.60 -22.83 13.87
CA ASN A 191 22.60 -21.77 12.86
C ASN A 191 21.18 -21.37 12.43
N ALA A 192 20.25 -22.33 12.34
CA ALA A 192 18.84 -22.08 12.07
C ALA A 192 18.18 -21.25 13.19
N ALA A 193 18.42 -21.61 14.46
CA ALA A 193 17.91 -20.87 15.61
C ALA A 193 18.46 -19.43 15.65
N GLU A 194 19.75 -19.24 15.44
CA GLU A 194 20.37 -17.91 15.37
C GLU A 194 19.76 -17.06 14.23
N SER A 195 19.62 -17.64 13.03
CA SER A 195 19.04 -16.93 11.88
C SER A 195 17.58 -16.54 12.10
N LEU A 196 16.76 -17.44 12.68
CA LEU A 196 15.37 -17.13 12.99
C LEU A 196 15.24 -16.13 14.14
N GLY A 197 16.12 -16.16 15.12
CA GLY A 197 16.21 -15.16 16.18
C GLY A 197 16.51 -13.76 15.62
N GLU A 198 17.47 -13.63 14.72
CA GLU A 198 17.78 -12.37 14.04
C GLU A 198 16.61 -11.86 13.20
N GLN A 199 15.91 -12.75 12.50
CA GLN A 199 14.72 -12.39 11.72
C GLN A 199 13.57 -11.93 12.63
N ALA A 200 13.35 -12.58 13.77
CA ALA A 200 12.34 -12.17 14.75
C ALA A 200 12.66 -10.81 15.36
N ALA A 201 13.93 -10.53 15.67
CA ALA A 201 14.38 -9.22 16.15
C ALA A 201 14.12 -8.12 15.11
N SER A 202 14.50 -8.35 13.85
CA SER A 202 14.25 -7.39 12.76
C SER A 202 12.76 -7.16 12.51
N ALA A 203 11.92 -8.19 12.66
CA ALA A 203 10.47 -8.04 12.55
C ALA A 203 9.88 -7.21 13.70
N THR A 204 10.46 -7.32 14.91
CA THR A 204 10.08 -6.48 16.04
C THR A 204 10.39 -5.01 15.80
N GLU A 205 11.61 -4.71 15.32
CA GLU A 205 12.02 -3.34 14.98
C GLU A 205 11.11 -2.73 13.92
N GLU A 206 10.76 -3.50 12.89
CA GLU A 206 9.86 -3.04 11.82
C GLU A 206 8.44 -2.78 12.35
N ARG A 207 7.89 -3.63 13.20
CA ARG A 207 6.59 -3.40 13.83
C ARG A 207 6.61 -2.14 14.71
N GLU A 208 7.69 -1.92 15.48
CA GLU A 208 7.83 -0.72 16.30
C GLU A 208 7.90 0.55 15.46
N ARG A 209 8.67 0.54 14.37
CA ARG A 209 8.74 1.65 13.41
C ARG A 209 7.35 1.98 12.83
N LEU A 210 6.62 0.95 12.39
CA LEU A 210 5.27 1.11 11.84
C LEU A 210 4.27 1.59 12.88
N THR A 211 4.44 1.25 14.16
CA THR A 211 3.60 1.76 15.25
C THR A 211 3.75 3.28 15.38
N GLU A 212 4.98 3.80 15.36
CA GLU A 212 5.22 5.26 15.43
C GLU A 212 4.76 5.97 14.15
N GLU A 213 4.95 5.35 13.00
CA GLU A 213 4.46 5.89 11.72
C GLU A 213 2.92 5.93 11.69
N SER A 214 2.25 4.89 12.17
CA SER A 214 0.79 4.84 12.28
C SER A 214 0.24 5.93 13.17
N LYS A 215 0.89 6.22 14.29
CA LYS A 215 0.52 7.33 15.17
C LYS A 215 0.66 8.67 14.47
N THR A 216 1.78 8.88 13.80
CA THR A 216 2.05 10.13 13.07
C THR A 216 1.03 10.36 11.95
N THR A 217 0.72 9.33 11.17
CA THR A 217 -0.28 9.40 10.10
C THR A 217 -1.70 9.57 10.64
N PHE A 218 -2.03 8.97 11.78
CA PHE A 218 -3.31 9.20 12.47
C PHE A 218 -3.48 10.65 12.91
N ASP A 219 -2.46 11.23 13.54
CA ASP A 219 -2.48 12.62 14.00
C ASP A 219 -2.65 13.58 12.80
N ALA A 220 -1.93 13.34 11.70
CA ALA A 220 -2.04 14.10 10.46
C ALA A 220 -3.44 13.97 9.81
N ALA A 221 -4.01 12.78 9.78
CA ALA A 221 -5.35 12.54 9.25
C ALA A 221 -6.43 13.24 10.09
N THR A 222 -6.30 13.21 11.41
CA THR A 222 -7.21 13.89 12.34
C THR A 222 -7.15 15.40 12.18
N ALA A 223 -5.95 15.98 12.11
CA ALA A 223 -5.76 17.41 11.89
C ALA A 223 -6.32 17.85 10.52
N SER A 224 -6.07 17.10 9.46
CA SER A 224 -6.58 17.37 8.12
C SER A 224 -8.12 17.26 8.04
N SER A 225 -8.70 16.28 8.74
CA SER A 225 -10.16 16.12 8.85
C SER A 225 -10.80 17.34 9.53
N THR A 226 -10.23 17.80 10.64
CA THR A 226 -10.69 19.00 11.34
C THR A 226 -10.59 20.25 10.47
N ALA A 227 -9.49 20.40 9.71
CA ALA A 227 -9.30 21.51 8.79
C ALA A 227 -10.32 21.48 7.64
N ALA A 228 -10.64 20.29 7.10
CA ALA A 228 -11.65 20.12 6.06
C ALA A 228 -13.05 20.52 6.57
N GLU A 229 -13.40 20.11 7.79
CA GLU A 229 -14.67 20.50 8.42
C GLU A 229 -14.77 22.03 8.61
N ALA A 230 -13.70 22.66 9.09
CA ALA A 230 -13.66 24.12 9.26
C ALA A 230 -13.78 24.86 7.92
N ALA A 231 -13.12 24.37 6.86
CA ALA A 231 -13.20 24.93 5.52
C ALA A 231 -14.62 24.81 4.94
N TYR A 232 -15.26 23.65 5.09
CA TYR A 232 -16.64 23.43 4.65
C TYR A 232 -17.62 24.35 5.40
N ASN A 233 -17.54 24.42 6.72
CA ASN A 233 -18.38 25.28 7.53
C ASN A 233 -18.22 26.76 7.15
N THR A 234 -17.01 27.17 6.79
CA THR A 234 -16.75 28.52 6.29
C THR A 234 -17.38 28.74 4.92
N GLN A 235 -17.22 27.79 4.00
CA GLN A 235 -17.87 27.80 2.69
C GLN A 235 -19.38 27.93 2.84
N GLN A 236 -20.02 27.10 3.66
CA GLN A 236 -21.47 27.11 3.85
C GLN A 236 -21.98 28.49 4.30
N ARG A 237 -21.37 29.07 5.35
CA ARG A 237 -21.77 30.39 5.87
C ARG A 237 -21.58 31.49 4.84
N LYS A 238 -20.39 31.53 4.22
CA LYS A 238 -20.04 32.58 3.26
C LYS A 238 -20.82 32.47 1.96
N SER A 239 -21.01 31.25 1.45
CA SER A 239 -21.84 31.07 0.26
C SER A 239 -23.30 31.50 0.49
N SER A 240 -23.87 31.27 1.68
CA SER A 240 -25.22 31.74 1.98
C SER A 240 -25.33 33.28 1.91
N GLU A 241 -24.37 33.99 2.49
CA GLU A 241 -24.29 35.48 2.43
C GLU A 241 -24.10 35.96 0.99
N LEU A 242 -23.19 35.35 0.23
CA LEU A 242 -22.94 35.72 -1.17
C LEU A 242 -24.16 35.48 -2.08
N PHE A 243 -24.92 34.39 -1.89
CA PHE A 243 -26.14 34.15 -2.63
C PHE A 243 -27.24 35.19 -2.34
N GLU A 244 -27.33 35.66 -1.10
CA GLU A 244 -28.26 36.75 -0.76
C GLU A 244 -27.85 38.07 -1.42
N GLN A 245 -26.54 38.41 -1.43
CA GLN A 245 -26.00 39.57 -2.14
C GLN A 245 -26.21 39.46 -3.66
N LEU A 246 -25.98 38.29 -4.24
CA LEU A 246 -26.18 38.04 -5.65
C LEU A 246 -27.64 38.19 -6.06
N ALA A 247 -28.56 37.67 -5.21
CA ALA A 247 -30.01 37.83 -5.40
C ALA A 247 -30.43 39.28 -5.39
N LEU A 248 -29.88 40.10 -4.50
CA LEU A 248 -30.15 41.53 -4.46
C LEU A 248 -29.73 42.24 -5.74
N LEU A 249 -28.52 41.92 -6.27
CA LEU A 249 -28.02 42.51 -7.50
C LEU A 249 -28.82 42.08 -8.74
N LYS A 250 -29.20 40.81 -8.83
CA LYS A 250 -29.93 40.26 -9.95
C LYS A 250 -31.42 40.42 -9.88
N ASP A 251 -31.95 40.98 -8.80
CA ASP A 251 -33.37 41.10 -8.51
C ASP A 251 -34.11 39.73 -8.54
N THR A 252 -33.44 38.69 -7.95
CA THR A 252 -33.90 37.31 -7.84
C THR A 252 -34.04 36.90 -6.37
N THR A 253 -34.09 35.61 -6.08
CA THR A 253 -34.04 35.07 -4.71
C THR A 253 -32.77 34.27 -4.49
N ALA A 254 -32.27 34.24 -3.27
CA ALA A 254 -31.09 33.42 -2.92
C ALA A 254 -31.30 31.94 -3.23
N GLU A 255 -32.54 31.44 -3.15
CA GLU A 255 -32.89 30.07 -3.53
C GLU A 255 -32.77 29.83 -5.04
N ALA A 256 -33.22 30.79 -5.86
CA ALA A 256 -33.08 30.69 -7.31
C ALA A 256 -31.62 30.72 -7.73
N GLU A 257 -30.78 31.55 -7.11
CA GLU A 257 -29.35 31.59 -7.39
C GLU A 257 -28.65 30.30 -6.96
N ARG A 258 -28.97 29.74 -5.77
CA ARG A 258 -28.44 28.42 -5.35
C ARG A 258 -28.83 27.32 -6.32
N SER A 259 -30.10 27.30 -6.74
CA SER A 259 -30.60 26.29 -7.68
C SER A 259 -29.95 26.42 -9.07
N PHE A 260 -29.71 27.65 -9.52
CA PHE A 260 -28.97 27.91 -10.76
C PHE A 260 -27.53 27.37 -10.70
N HIS A 261 -26.78 27.72 -9.66
CA HIS A 261 -25.42 27.24 -9.47
C HIS A 261 -25.36 25.71 -9.30
N ALA A 262 -26.29 25.11 -8.56
CA ALA A 262 -26.39 23.66 -8.46
C ALA A 262 -26.65 23.00 -9.81
N GLY A 263 -27.41 23.63 -10.70
CA GLY A 263 -27.62 23.19 -12.08
C GLY A 263 -26.34 23.28 -12.93
N GLU A 264 -25.57 24.36 -12.80
CA GLU A 264 -24.27 24.51 -13.46
C GLU A 264 -23.29 23.44 -12.98
N ASP A 265 -23.18 23.20 -11.67
CA ASP A 265 -22.34 22.17 -11.08
C ASP A 265 -22.73 20.76 -11.57
N ALA A 266 -24.03 20.47 -11.67
CA ALA A 266 -24.51 19.20 -12.18
C ALA A 266 -24.17 19.00 -13.67
N ALA A 267 -24.29 20.05 -14.49
CA ALA A 267 -23.93 20.02 -15.91
C ALA A 267 -22.41 19.85 -16.07
N ALA A 268 -21.62 20.56 -15.27
CA ALA A 268 -20.18 20.40 -15.24
C ALA A 268 -19.75 19.00 -14.84
N ALA A 269 -20.38 18.41 -13.80
CA ALA A 269 -20.12 17.05 -13.36
C ALA A 269 -20.47 16.01 -14.46
N ALA A 270 -21.59 16.18 -15.17
CA ALA A 270 -21.98 15.31 -16.26
C ALA A 270 -20.97 15.36 -17.45
N SER A 271 -20.52 16.56 -17.80
CA SER A 271 -19.51 16.77 -18.83
C SER A 271 -18.16 16.12 -18.42
N ALA A 272 -17.75 16.32 -17.18
CA ALA A 272 -16.55 15.78 -16.62
C ALA A 272 -16.59 14.24 -16.53
N PHE A 273 -17.73 13.65 -16.19
CA PHE A 273 -17.94 12.20 -16.22
C PHE A 273 -17.75 11.63 -17.62
N ALA A 274 -18.36 12.26 -18.65
CA ALA A 274 -18.19 11.83 -20.04
C ALA A 274 -16.73 11.91 -20.50
N GLN A 275 -16.00 12.96 -20.11
CA GLN A 275 -14.58 13.10 -20.40
C GLN A 275 -13.73 12.02 -19.71
N ALA A 276 -14.02 11.71 -18.46
CA ALA A 276 -13.32 10.64 -17.73
C ALA A 276 -13.55 9.26 -18.37
N GLN A 277 -14.78 8.98 -18.81
CA GLN A 277 -15.08 7.75 -19.56
C GLN A 277 -14.32 7.69 -20.90
N ALA A 278 -14.30 8.78 -21.66
CA ALA A 278 -13.55 8.84 -22.93
C ALA A 278 -12.04 8.64 -22.70
N SER A 279 -11.48 9.25 -21.66
CA SER A 279 -10.08 9.09 -21.29
C SER A 279 -9.76 7.65 -20.88
N ALA A 280 -10.63 7.03 -20.09
CA ALA A 280 -10.48 5.64 -19.67
C ALA A 280 -10.59 4.66 -20.85
N ALA A 281 -11.47 4.92 -21.81
CA ALA A 281 -11.56 4.15 -23.05
C ALA A 281 -10.24 4.22 -23.83
N ALA A 282 -9.70 5.43 -24.03
CA ALA A 282 -8.43 5.63 -24.73
C ALA A 282 -7.25 4.92 -24.04
N ILE A 283 -7.21 4.91 -22.71
CA ILE A 283 -6.20 4.18 -21.92
C ILE A 283 -6.35 2.66 -22.12
N ALA A 284 -7.59 2.15 -22.08
CA ALA A 284 -7.85 0.73 -22.30
C ALA A 284 -7.48 0.27 -23.71
N ASP A 285 -7.81 1.08 -24.74
CA ASP A 285 -7.46 0.82 -26.13
C ASP A 285 -5.93 0.84 -26.35
N ALA A 286 -5.23 1.79 -25.72
CA ALA A 286 -3.78 1.87 -25.78
C ALA A 286 -3.11 0.66 -25.11
N ALA A 287 -3.64 0.20 -23.95
CA ALA A 287 -3.15 -1.00 -23.26
C ALA A 287 -3.40 -2.27 -24.09
N ALA A 288 -4.57 -2.42 -24.71
CA ALA A 288 -4.88 -3.51 -25.61
C ALA A 288 -3.95 -3.54 -26.83
N ALA A 289 -3.71 -2.38 -27.46
CA ALA A 289 -2.80 -2.25 -28.59
C ALA A 289 -1.34 -2.56 -28.20
N GLN A 290 -0.91 -2.22 -26.99
CA GLN A 290 0.41 -2.58 -26.48
C GLN A 290 0.52 -4.10 -26.27
N ALA A 291 -0.47 -4.74 -25.66
CA ALA A 291 -0.50 -6.20 -25.45
C ALA A 291 -0.40 -6.96 -26.78
N VAL A 292 -1.07 -6.49 -27.85
CA VAL A 292 -0.97 -7.06 -29.19
C VAL A 292 0.46 -6.91 -29.76
N ARG A 293 1.11 -5.77 -29.56
CA ARG A 293 2.51 -5.56 -29.99
C ARG A 293 3.48 -6.48 -29.24
N ASP A 294 3.30 -6.63 -27.94
CA ASP A 294 4.16 -7.47 -27.09
C ASP A 294 4.03 -8.96 -27.44
N THR A 295 2.80 -9.43 -27.76
CA THR A 295 2.56 -10.80 -28.24
C THR A 295 3.16 -11.03 -29.63
N ALA A 296 3.10 -10.04 -30.54
CA ALA A 296 3.71 -10.13 -31.86
C ALA A 296 5.25 -10.14 -31.78
N ALA A 297 5.83 -9.35 -30.88
CA ALA A 297 7.28 -9.33 -30.64
C ALA A 297 7.78 -10.67 -30.05
N ALA A 298 7.02 -11.27 -29.14
CA ALA A 298 7.32 -12.58 -28.56
C ALA A 298 7.23 -13.72 -29.60
N ALA A 299 6.26 -13.65 -30.51
CA ALA A 299 6.12 -14.59 -31.62
C ALA A 299 7.23 -14.47 -32.69
N GLY A 300 7.76 -13.24 -32.91
CA GLY A 300 8.83 -12.98 -33.87
C GLY A 300 10.21 -13.45 -33.42
N SER A 301 10.45 -13.62 -32.12
CA SER A 301 11.73 -14.07 -31.56
C SER A 301 11.89 -15.61 -31.53
N GLY A 302 10.89 -16.37 -31.93
CA GLY A 302 10.86 -17.85 -31.91
C GLY A 302 11.29 -18.54 -33.21
N SER A 303 11.59 -17.83 -34.31
CA SER A 303 11.95 -18.37 -35.62
C SER A 303 13.46 -18.27 -35.95
N GLY A 304 14.30 -18.93 -35.13
CA GLY A 304 15.72 -19.07 -35.38
C GLY A 304 16.17 -20.50 -35.08
N SER A 305 15.70 -21.52 -35.86
CA SER A 305 16.25 -22.87 -35.86
C SER A 305 17.62 -22.88 -36.51
N GLY A 306 18.68 -22.82 -35.71
CA GLY A 306 20.05 -23.13 -36.07
C GLY A 306 20.48 -24.42 -35.43
N SER A 307 20.48 -25.52 -36.22
CA SER A 307 21.15 -26.77 -35.89
C SER A 307 22.65 -26.55 -35.74
N GLY A 308 23.20 -26.76 -34.54
CA GLY A 308 24.63 -26.73 -34.30
C GLY A 308 24.98 -27.59 -33.10
N SER A 309 25.40 -28.86 -33.39
CA SER A 309 26.03 -29.73 -32.44
C SER A 309 27.39 -29.20 -32.02
N GLY A 310 27.63 -28.99 -30.72
CA GLY A 310 28.93 -28.62 -30.18
C GLY A 310 28.94 -28.77 -28.66
N ALA A 311 29.56 -29.88 -28.18
CA ALA A 311 29.89 -30.10 -26.80
C ALA A 311 30.95 -29.09 -26.34
N GLY A 312 30.75 -28.38 -25.25
CA GLY A 312 31.75 -27.51 -24.65
C GLY A 312 31.34 -27.14 -23.25
N SER A 313 31.97 -27.83 -22.27
CA SER A 313 31.91 -27.50 -20.85
C SER A 313 32.51 -26.15 -20.58
N GLY A 314 31.78 -25.22 -19.96
CA GLY A 314 32.34 -23.96 -19.49
C GLY A 314 31.48 -23.40 -18.38
N SER A 315 31.96 -23.54 -17.14
CA SER A 315 31.40 -22.89 -15.94
C SER A 315 31.63 -21.39 -16.03
N GLY A 316 30.57 -20.60 -16.01
CA GLY A 316 30.62 -19.15 -15.92
C GLY A 316 29.45 -18.62 -15.11
N SER A 317 29.67 -18.36 -13.83
CA SER A 317 28.74 -17.72 -12.92
C SER A 317 28.56 -16.25 -13.30
N GLY A 318 27.40 -15.87 -13.81
CA GLY A 318 27.02 -14.48 -14.00
C GLY A 318 25.62 -14.26 -13.46
N SER A 319 25.51 -13.78 -12.21
CA SER A 319 24.26 -13.43 -11.57
C SER A 319 23.78 -12.08 -12.07
N GLY A 320 22.92 -12.06 -13.07
CA GLY A 320 22.09 -10.93 -13.41
C GLY A 320 20.64 -11.35 -13.20
N SER A 321 20.07 -11.02 -12.04
CA SER A 321 18.67 -11.27 -11.74
C SER A 321 17.82 -10.22 -12.43
N VAL A 322 17.47 -10.47 -13.67
CA VAL A 322 16.33 -9.82 -14.34
C VAL A 322 15.13 -10.66 -13.95
N ALA A 323 14.22 -10.06 -13.15
CA ALA A 323 12.92 -10.68 -12.90
C ALA A 323 12.25 -10.97 -14.25
N PRO A 324 11.72 -12.17 -14.48
CA PRO A 324 10.99 -12.45 -15.71
C PRO A 324 9.73 -11.58 -15.71
N SER A 325 9.67 -10.62 -16.63
CA SER A 325 8.42 -10.01 -17.05
C SER A 325 7.57 -11.14 -17.63
N VAL A 326 6.61 -11.59 -16.84
CA VAL A 326 5.58 -12.50 -17.33
C VAL A 326 4.87 -11.77 -18.47
N PRO A 327 4.80 -12.30 -19.70
CA PRO A 327 4.00 -11.71 -20.75
C PRO A 327 2.57 -11.62 -20.23
N ALA A 328 2.00 -10.43 -20.19
CA ALA A 328 0.60 -10.24 -19.85
C ALA A 328 -0.23 -10.97 -20.92
N THR A 329 -0.63 -12.18 -20.65
CA THR A 329 -1.74 -12.79 -21.39
C THR A 329 -2.92 -11.85 -21.27
N PRO A 330 -3.63 -11.51 -22.37
CA PRO A 330 -4.83 -10.71 -22.29
C PRO A 330 -5.77 -11.40 -21.30
N SER A 331 -6.03 -10.73 -20.17
CA SER A 331 -6.96 -11.25 -19.19
C SER A 331 -8.30 -11.49 -19.87
N PRO A 332 -8.97 -12.60 -19.61
CA PRO A 332 -10.31 -12.82 -20.14
C PRO A 332 -11.21 -11.63 -19.73
N PRO A 333 -12.20 -11.27 -20.56
CA PRO A 333 -13.10 -10.17 -20.23
C PRO A 333 -13.74 -10.44 -18.86
N VAL A 334 -13.70 -9.44 -17.99
CA VAL A 334 -14.32 -9.53 -16.66
C VAL A 334 -15.81 -9.77 -16.83
N ALA A 335 -16.36 -10.73 -16.10
CA ALA A 335 -17.76 -11.10 -16.18
C ALA A 335 -18.67 -9.91 -15.87
N LEU A 336 -19.93 -9.97 -16.35
CA LEU A 336 -20.97 -9.03 -15.92
C LEU A 336 -21.22 -9.20 -14.43
N PRO A 337 -21.60 -8.11 -13.71
CA PRO A 337 -21.86 -8.20 -12.28
C PRO A 337 -23.07 -9.10 -11.98
N ASN A 338 -22.97 -9.90 -10.93
CA ASN A 338 -24.09 -10.67 -10.41
C ASN A 338 -25.10 -9.73 -9.75
N ALA A 339 -26.29 -9.66 -10.29
CA ALA A 339 -27.34 -8.74 -9.83
C ALA A 339 -27.69 -8.93 -8.35
N SER A 340 -27.77 -10.15 -7.84
CA SER A 340 -28.09 -10.41 -6.43
C SER A 340 -27.01 -9.88 -5.46
N ILE A 341 -25.74 -9.99 -5.84
CA ILE A 341 -24.64 -9.41 -5.06
C ILE A 341 -24.73 -7.88 -5.07
N VAL A 342 -24.92 -7.29 -6.25
CA VAL A 342 -25.07 -5.83 -6.41
C VAL A 342 -26.26 -5.31 -5.61
N ASP A 343 -27.42 -5.94 -5.75
CA ASP A 343 -28.64 -5.54 -5.04
C ASP A 343 -28.47 -5.60 -3.52
N THR A 344 -27.81 -6.65 -3.00
CA THR A 344 -27.53 -6.78 -1.56
C THR A 344 -26.57 -5.69 -1.08
N ALA A 345 -25.48 -5.45 -1.80
CA ALA A 345 -24.50 -4.43 -1.43
C ALA A 345 -25.12 -3.02 -1.47
N LEU A 346 -25.87 -2.71 -2.51
CA LEU A 346 -26.57 -1.43 -2.64
C LEU A 346 -27.70 -1.26 -1.61
N ALA A 347 -28.46 -2.31 -1.30
CA ALA A 347 -29.48 -2.26 -0.26
C ALA A 347 -28.86 -1.94 1.10
N PHE A 348 -27.73 -2.57 1.44
CA PHE A 348 -26.97 -2.25 2.65
C PHE A 348 -26.52 -0.79 2.65
N ALA A 349 -25.86 -0.33 1.58
CA ALA A 349 -25.32 1.02 1.50
C ALA A 349 -26.43 2.10 1.49
N ASN A 350 -27.56 1.85 0.81
CA ASN A 350 -28.74 2.74 0.83
C ASN A 350 -29.36 2.86 2.22
N ALA A 351 -29.33 1.81 3.03
CA ALA A 351 -29.82 1.86 4.41
C ALA A 351 -28.98 2.78 5.31
N GLN A 352 -27.77 3.14 4.89
CA GLN A 352 -26.88 4.06 5.60
C GLN A 352 -27.00 5.52 5.12
N LEU A 353 -27.88 5.81 4.17
CA LEU A 353 -28.07 7.18 3.67
C LEU A 353 -28.47 8.12 4.82
N GLY A 354 -27.75 9.23 4.93
CA GLY A 354 -27.92 10.21 6.01
C GLY A 354 -27.07 9.95 7.25
N ASP A 355 -26.37 8.83 7.36
CA ASP A 355 -25.41 8.59 8.43
C ASP A 355 -24.23 9.54 8.35
N ARG A 356 -23.60 9.80 9.49
CA ARG A 356 -22.45 10.71 9.57
C ARG A 356 -21.22 10.08 8.93
N TYR A 357 -20.43 10.90 8.27
CA TYR A 357 -19.03 10.54 8.04
C TYR A 357 -18.22 10.70 9.33
N VAL A 358 -17.40 9.73 9.62
CA VAL A 358 -16.35 9.82 10.65
C VAL A 358 -15.09 9.19 10.09
N PHE A 359 -13.96 9.89 10.19
CA PHE A 359 -12.67 9.30 9.84
C PHE A 359 -12.45 8.00 10.62
N GLY A 360 -12.18 6.92 9.91
CA GLY A 360 -12.08 5.61 10.51
C GLY A 360 -13.39 4.88 10.75
N GLY A 361 -14.51 5.44 10.34
CA GLY A 361 -15.83 4.86 10.54
C GLY A 361 -16.05 3.58 9.74
N SER A 362 -16.54 2.53 10.42
CA SER A 362 -16.83 1.22 9.83
C SER A 362 -18.24 0.72 10.22
N GLY A 363 -19.10 1.62 10.70
CA GLY A 363 -20.46 1.35 11.13
C GLY A 363 -20.59 0.97 12.62
N PRO A 364 -21.82 0.77 13.12
CA PRO A 364 -23.08 0.96 12.36
C PRO A 364 -23.54 2.41 12.25
N ASP A 365 -23.08 3.34 13.10
CA ASP A 365 -23.64 4.69 13.24
C ASP A 365 -22.87 5.77 12.43
N ALA A 366 -21.70 5.41 11.90
CA ALA A 366 -20.85 6.34 11.14
C ALA A 366 -19.90 5.57 10.22
N TRP A 367 -19.57 6.17 9.10
CA TRP A 367 -18.84 5.57 8.00
C TRP A 367 -17.74 6.49 7.48
N ASP A 368 -16.62 5.90 7.01
CA ASP A 368 -15.78 6.52 5.98
C ASP A 368 -15.99 5.81 4.64
N CYS A 369 -15.33 6.27 3.58
CA CYS A 369 -15.52 5.78 2.23
C CYS A 369 -15.25 4.27 2.09
N SER A 370 -14.09 3.81 2.55
CA SER A 370 -13.66 2.42 2.44
C SER A 370 -14.32 1.51 3.48
N GLY A 371 -14.74 2.05 4.63
CA GLY A 371 -15.52 1.35 5.62
C GLY A 371 -16.92 1.02 5.12
N LEU A 372 -17.59 1.99 4.48
CA LEU A 372 -18.91 1.79 3.88
C LEU A 372 -18.88 0.74 2.77
N THR A 373 -17.96 0.88 1.81
CA THR A 373 -17.85 -0.07 0.69
C THR A 373 -17.53 -1.48 1.17
N LYS A 374 -16.60 -1.61 2.13
CA LYS A 374 -16.24 -2.89 2.75
C LYS A 374 -17.44 -3.55 3.41
N ALA A 375 -18.19 -2.82 4.22
CA ALA A 375 -19.37 -3.35 4.91
C ALA A 375 -20.48 -3.73 3.93
N ALA A 376 -20.73 -2.94 2.90
CA ALA A 376 -21.73 -3.21 1.88
C ALA A 376 -21.46 -4.53 1.15
N TYR A 377 -20.23 -4.75 0.71
CA TYR A 377 -19.86 -5.99 0.03
C TYR A 377 -19.71 -7.18 0.99
N ALA A 378 -19.29 -6.96 2.23
CA ALA A 378 -19.32 -8.00 3.26
C ALA A 378 -20.75 -8.51 3.53
N ALA A 379 -21.76 -7.63 3.53
CA ALA A 379 -23.17 -8.02 3.63
C ALA A 379 -23.62 -8.91 2.46
N ALA A 380 -23.02 -8.75 1.28
CA ALA A 380 -23.24 -9.59 0.12
C ALA A 380 -22.31 -10.84 0.07
N GLY A 381 -21.51 -11.09 1.12
CA GLY A 381 -20.59 -12.22 1.20
C GLY A 381 -19.34 -12.10 0.32
N VAL A 382 -19.01 -10.91 -0.13
CA VAL A 382 -17.87 -10.65 -1.02
C VAL A 382 -16.76 -9.89 -0.30
N TYR A 383 -15.55 -10.46 -0.31
CA TYR A 383 -14.36 -9.78 0.19
C TYR A 383 -13.78 -8.87 -0.89
N ILE A 384 -13.65 -7.59 -0.58
CA ILE A 384 -13.14 -6.56 -1.48
C ILE A 384 -11.80 -5.94 -1.03
N GLY A 385 -11.23 -6.40 0.09
CA GLY A 385 -10.02 -5.86 0.69
C GLY A 385 -10.21 -5.36 2.11
N THR A 386 -9.19 -4.67 2.62
CA THR A 386 -9.17 -4.09 3.97
C THR A 386 -9.96 -2.78 4.04
N HIS A 387 -9.82 -2.05 5.15
CA HIS A 387 -10.40 -0.73 5.34
C HIS A 387 -9.48 0.37 4.75
N SER A 388 -9.11 0.22 3.48
CA SER A 388 -8.26 1.12 2.68
C SER A 388 -8.73 1.11 1.23
N ALA A 389 -8.92 2.26 0.61
CA ALA A 389 -9.32 2.37 -0.78
C ALA A 389 -8.22 1.83 -1.71
N THR A 390 -6.95 2.09 -1.40
CA THR A 390 -5.80 1.53 -2.13
C THR A 390 -5.77 0.00 -2.04
N ASN A 391 -6.01 -0.57 -0.86
CA ASN A 391 -6.05 -2.01 -0.70
C ASN A 391 -7.24 -2.63 -1.45
N GLN A 392 -8.41 -2.00 -1.43
CA GLN A 392 -9.59 -2.45 -2.19
C GLN A 392 -9.30 -2.46 -3.70
N TYR A 393 -8.69 -1.40 -4.24
CA TYR A 393 -8.26 -1.39 -5.64
C TYR A 393 -7.29 -2.52 -5.96
N ASN A 394 -6.24 -2.68 -5.15
CA ASN A 394 -5.23 -3.71 -5.32
C ASN A 394 -5.81 -5.13 -5.20
N THR A 395 -6.80 -5.31 -4.33
CA THR A 395 -7.54 -6.58 -4.20
C THR A 395 -8.31 -6.89 -5.48
N MET A 396 -9.01 -5.91 -6.06
CA MET A 396 -9.68 -6.08 -7.35
C MET A 396 -8.68 -6.37 -8.48
N ALA A 397 -7.54 -5.68 -8.49
CA ALA A 397 -6.47 -5.91 -9.45
C ALA A 397 -5.92 -7.35 -9.37
N SER A 398 -5.58 -7.81 -8.16
CA SER A 398 -5.03 -9.15 -7.93
C SER A 398 -6.00 -10.29 -8.27
N GLN A 399 -7.30 -10.02 -8.17
CA GLN A 399 -8.38 -10.95 -8.54
C GLN A 399 -8.74 -10.88 -10.03
N GLY A 400 -8.11 -9.99 -10.81
CA GLY A 400 -8.44 -9.80 -12.23
C GLY A 400 -9.82 -9.16 -12.45
N LYS A 401 -10.34 -8.42 -11.47
CA LYS A 401 -11.68 -7.80 -11.45
C LYS A 401 -11.67 -6.31 -11.75
N LEU A 402 -10.61 -5.79 -12.36
CA LEU A 402 -10.57 -4.41 -12.86
C LEU A 402 -11.18 -4.32 -14.25
N VAL A 403 -12.03 -3.32 -14.43
CA VAL A 403 -12.71 -3.02 -15.70
C VAL A 403 -12.45 -1.56 -16.04
N SER A 404 -12.32 -1.21 -17.33
CA SER A 404 -12.22 0.20 -17.74
C SER A 404 -13.41 1.00 -17.21
N PHE A 405 -13.15 2.21 -16.69
CA PHE A 405 -14.20 3.14 -16.25
C PHE A 405 -15.22 3.47 -17.37
N ALA A 406 -14.80 3.35 -18.64
CA ALA A 406 -15.73 3.47 -19.77
C ALA A 406 -16.82 2.39 -19.79
N GLN A 407 -16.59 1.27 -19.11
CA GLN A 407 -17.52 0.13 -19.00
C GLN A 407 -18.10 -0.02 -17.61
N VAL A 408 -18.10 1.06 -16.82
CA VAL A 408 -18.61 1.07 -15.45
C VAL A 408 -20.08 0.65 -15.41
N GLN A 409 -20.43 -0.21 -14.48
CA GLN A 409 -21.79 -0.69 -14.23
C GLN A 409 -22.21 -0.49 -12.77
N VAL A 410 -23.50 -0.44 -12.54
CA VAL A 410 -24.05 -0.33 -11.18
C VAL A 410 -23.48 -1.41 -10.27
N GLY A 411 -22.98 -1.00 -9.11
CA GLY A 411 -22.27 -1.85 -8.16
C GLY A 411 -20.74 -1.83 -8.31
N ASP A 412 -20.17 -1.33 -9.41
CA ASP A 412 -18.72 -1.22 -9.53
C ASP A 412 -18.15 -0.21 -8.50
N LEU A 413 -16.94 -0.47 -8.03
CA LEU A 413 -16.20 0.44 -7.15
C LEU A 413 -15.44 1.47 -7.97
N VAL A 414 -15.79 2.73 -7.80
CA VAL A 414 -15.09 3.87 -8.40
C VAL A 414 -14.04 4.37 -7.42
N PHE A 415 -12.84 4.65 -7.90
CA PHE A 415 -11.71 5.10 -7.10
C PHE A 415 -11.21 6.48 -7.56
N TRP A 416 -10.71 7.29 -6.61
CA TRP A 416 -10.04 8.56 -6.88
C TRP A 416 -8.60 8.50 -6.40
N GLY A 417 -7.69 9.00 -7.23
CA GLY A 417 -6.26 8.97 -6.95
C GLY A 417 -5.45 8.33 -8.07
N SER A 418 -4.31 7.77 -7.71
CA SER A 418 -3.37 7.16 -8.63
C SER A 418 -2.79 5.87 -8.05
N PRO A 419 -2.11 5.05 -8.84
CA PRO A 419 -1.49 3.82 -8.35
C PRO A 419 -0.66 4.03 -7.08
N GLY A 420 -0.97 3.27 -6.04
CA GLY A 420 -0.33 3.35 -4.73
C GLY A 420 -0.95 4.38 -3.77
N ASN A 421 -1.87 5.24 -4.24
CA ASN A 421 -2.55 6.23 -3.40
C ASN A 421 -3.95 6.54 -3.95
N TYR A 422 -4.87 5.59 -3.80
CA TYR A 422 -6.30 5.82 -4.04
C TYR A 422 -6.95 6.31 -2.75
N TYR A 423 -7.19 7.61 -2.66
CA TYR A 423 -7.61 8.27 -1.42
C TYR A 423 -9.11 8.27 -1.17
N HIS A 424 -9.92 7.84 -2.16
CA HIS A 424 -11.38 7.73 -2.02
C HIS A 424 -11.92 6.57 -2.85
N VAL A 425 -13.02 5.98 -2.37
CA VAL A 425 -13.76 4.91 -3.04
C VAL A 425 -15.26 5.08 -2.81
N ALA A 426 -16.06 4.76 -3.82
CA ALA A 426 -17.53 4.81 -3.77
C ALA A 426 -18.15 3.70 -4.61
N ILE A 427 -19.43 3.37 -4.36
CA ILE A 427 -20.18 2.40 -5.16
C ILE A 427 -20.90 3.15 -6.29
N TYR A 428 -20.68 2.76 -7.54
CA TYR A 428 -21.37 3.35 -8.68
C TYR A 428 -22.88 3.02 -8.63
N ALA A 429 -23.71 4.06 -8.58
CA ALA A 429 -25.16 3.94 -8.47
C ALA A 429 -25.89 4.06 -9.82
N GLY A 430 -25.15 4.29 -10.93
CA GLY A 430 -25.71 4.55 -12.25
C GLY A 430 -25.85 6.04 -12.57
N ASN A 431 -26.04 6.36 -13.85
CA ASN A 431 -26.27 7.73 -14.34
C ASN A 431 -25.20 8.76 -13.91
N GLY A 432 -23.94 8.35 -13.83
CA GLY A 432 -22.84 9.22 -13.37
C GLY A 432 -22.88 9.56 -11.89
N GLN A 433 -23.61 8.79 -11.09
CA GLN A 433 -23.73 8.96 -9.65
C GLN A 433 -23.05 7.84 -8.87
N VAL A 434 -22.61 8.15 -7.67
CA VAL A 434 -22.03 7.22 -6.72
C VAL A 434 -22.71 7.32 -5.37
N LEU A 435 -22.80 6.19 -4.66
CA LEU A 435 -23.18 6.14 -3.26
C LEU A 435 -21.87 6.15 -2.45
N GLU A 436 -21.74 7.13 -1.57
CA GLU A 436 -20.47 7.42 -0.89
C GLU A 436 -20.65 7.92 0.55
N ALA A 437 -19.65 7.69 1.40
CA ALA A 437 -19.38 8.44 2.62
C ALA A 437 -18.22 9.42 2.30
N PRO A 438 -18.50 10.69 1.94
CA PRO A 438 -17.53 11.49 1.20
C PRO A 438 -16.46 12.17 2.05
N ASN A 439 -16.83 12.77 3.18
CA ASN A 439 -15.93 13.60 3.99
C ASN A 439 -16.55 13.99 5.34
N PRO A 440 -15.75 14.54 6.30
CA PRO A 440 -16.17 14.87 7.66
C PRO A 440 -17.37 15.82 7.77
N SER A 441 -17.61 16.61 6.75
CA SER A 441 -18.66 17.63 6.75
C SER A 441 -19.92 17.19 6.03
N SER A 442 -19.95 15.95 5.56
CA SER A 442 -21.03 15.40 4.79
C SER A 442 -21.60 14.13 5.45
N ARG A 443 -22.72 13.70 4.91
CA ARG A 443 -23.36 12.45 5.28
C ARG A 443 -23.26 11.44 4.15
N VAL A 444 -23.47 10.17 4.43
CA VAL A 444 -23.65 9.15 3.39
C VAL A 444 -24.74 9.62 2.44
N ARG A 445 -24.43 9.62 1.15
CA ARG A 445 -25.30 10.22 0.12
C ARG A 445 -25.11 9.55 -1.24
N VAL A 446 -26.06 9.78 -2.13
CA VAL A 446 -25.90 9.60 -3.58
C VAL A 446 -25.54 10.97 -4.17
N HIS A 447 -24.49 11.04 -4.95
CA HIS A 447 -23.98 12.28 -5.53
C HIS A 447 -23.36 12.04 -6.91
N SER A 448 -23.36 13.05 -7.77
CA SER A 448 -22.66 13.00 -9.05
C SER A 448 -21.16 12.81 -8.85
N ILE A 449 -20.51 12.05 -9.74
CA ILE A 449 -19.07 11.87 -9.74
C ILE A 449 -18.38 13.24 -9.83
N TRP A 450 -17.52 13.51 -8.88
CA TRP A 450 -16.81 14.76 -8.71
C TRP A 450 -15.32 14.61 -9.06
N SER A 451 -14.62 15.72 -9.30
CA SER A 451 -13.17 15.72 -9.62
C SER A 451 -12.78 14.60 -10.60
N SER A 452 -13.50 14.53 -11.72
CA SER A 452 -13.37 13.46 -12.72
C SER A 452 -11.95 13.26 -13.26
N TRP A 453 -11.12 14.30 -13.18
CA TRP A 453 -9.68 14.25 -13.52
C TRP A 453 -8.85 13.39 -12.56
N ALA A 454 -9.36 13.12 -11.36
CA ALA A 454 -8.72 12.29 -10.35
C ALA A 454 -9.34 10.87 -10.27
N VAL A 455 -10.40 10.59 -11.05
CA VAL A 455 -11.00 9.26 -11.13
C VAL A 455 -10.02 8.30 -11.78
N ALA A 456 -9.82 7.14 -11.16
CA ALA A 456 -8.98 6.08 -11.70
C ALA A 456 -9.53 5.59 -13.05
N PRO A 457 -8.66 5.26 -14.03
CA PRO A 457 -9.11 4.77 -15.34
C PRO A 457 -9.75 3.38 -15.30
N TYR A 458 -9.60 2.67 -14.18
CA TYR A 458 -10.20 1.36 -13.94
C TYR A 458 -11.03 1.37 -12.67
N VAL A 459 -12.14 0.63 -12.70
CA VAL A 459 -13.06 0.38 -11.58
C VAL A 459 -12.95 -1.07 -11.13
N GLY A 460 -13.24 -1.33 -9.88
CA GLY A 460 -13.35 -2.70 -9.37
C GLY A 460 -14.75 -3.25 -9.60
N ARG A 461 -14.88 -4.49 -10.06
CA ARG A 461 -16.16 -5.20 -10.23
C ARG A 461 -16.25 -6.36 -9.25
N PRO A 462 -16.60 -6.13 -7.97
CA PRO A 462 -16.58 -7.18 -6.95
C PRO A 462 -17.56 -8.32 -7.25
N ALA A 463 -18.68 -8.00 -7.87
CA ALA A 463 -19.74 -8.95 -8.19
C ALA A 463 -19.50 -9.81 -9.46
N ALA A 464 -18.31 -9.68 -10.09
CA ALA A 464 -17.92 -10.51 -11.23
C ALA A 464 -17.42 -11.89 -10.80
#